data_d0b426d7ffe196ce074e0a85eabd0adf
#
_entry.id   d0b426d7ffe196ce074e0a85eabd0adf
#
_cell.length_a   1.000
_cell.length_b   1.000
_cell.length_c   1.000
_cell.angle_alpha   90.00
_cell.angle_beta   90.00
_cell.angle_gamma   90.00
#
_symmetry.space_group_name_H-M   'P 1'
#
loop_
_entity.id
_entity.type
_entity.pdbx_description
1 polymer ?
#
loop_
_entity_poly.entity_id
_entity_poly.type
_entity_poly.pdbx_seq_one_letter_code
_entity_poly.pdbx_strand_id
1 'polypeptide(L)'
;MTYAEIAHEAQGKMGPCHACPVCDGRACTNHIPGPGAKGTGNVSTRNYEAWCTFRLNMDTLHASFVPDLTTEFLGRTLSLPVMVGPVGDVQRHYGTAFDDVTYNECVLTAAASAGTVAFTGDGLRPEVVEGAASLIGRLGGAGIPTIKPWAADVVRQKLDLVRAADPVAIAMDVDAAGLPFLKDQDPPAGFKSVKELASIISDCDQPFIVKGVMSASGAEKAVKAGAAAVVVSNHGGRVLDGVPSTAEVLPDVVDAVGDDVAVLVDGGIRSGTDVFRALALGADAVLLARPFVVAAYGNGQQGVRDLISVLSDELADVMGMCGAASIDDIDEDMLTW
;
A
#
# COMPACT_ATOMS: atom_id res chain seq x y z
N MET A 1 6.31 17.94 13.03
CA MET A 1 5.40 18.17 11.86
C MET A 1 4.26 17.19 11.97
N THR A 2 3.07 17.54 11.50
CA THR A 2 1.88 16.68 11.48
C THR A 2 1.44 16.41 10.04
N TYR A 3 0.61 15.39 9.80
CA TYR A 3 0.04 15.16 8.46
C TYR A 3 -0.75 16.39 7.96
N ALA A 4 -1.46 17.11 8.84
CA ALA A 4 -2.21 18.30 8.46
C ALA A 4 -1.30 19.44 7.93
N GLU A 5 -0.11 19.61 8.51
CA GLU A 5 0.89 20.57 8.02
C GLU A 5 1.43 20.14 6.65
N ILE A 6 1.74 18.84 6.46
CA ILE A 6 2.15 18.28 5.16
C ILE A 6 1.05 18.49 4.11
N ALA A 7 -0.20 18.22 4.46
CA ALA A 7 -1.34 18.42 3.56
C ALA A 7 -1.54 19.90 3.19
N HIS A 8 -1.29 20.81 4.13
CA HIS A 8 -1.34 22.25 3.87
C HIS A 8 -0.35 22.68 2.78
N GLU A 9 0.86 22.13 2.77
CA GLU A 9 1.85 22.38 1.73
C GLU A 9 1.39 21.94 0.32
N ALA A 10 0.50 20.95 0.23
CA ALA A 10 -0.04 20.46 -1.03
C ALA A 10 -1.26 21.24 -1.53
N GLN A 11 -1.87 22.08 -0.69
CA GLN A 11 -3.04 22.86 -1.07
C GLN A 11 -2.73 23.79 -2.25
N GLY A 12 -3.64 23.81 -3.22
CA GLY A 12 -3.47 24.59 -4.45
C GLY A 12 -2.50 24.03 -5.48
N LYS A 13 -1.74 22.96 -5.15
CA LYS A 13 -0.84 22.26 -6.08
C LYS A 13 -1.47 21.04 -6.73
N MET A 14 -2.59 20.56 -6.20
CA MET A 14 -3.30 19.35 -6.65
C MET A 14 -4.58 19.74 -7.40
N GLY A 15 -4.94 18.95 -8.43
CA GLY A 15 -6.16 19.14 -9.22
C GLY A 15 -7.40 18.59 -8.48
N PRO A 16 -7.82 17.33 -8.72
CA PRO A 16 -9.05 16.79 -8.11
C PRO A 16 -8.94 16.52 -6.60
N CYS A 17 -7.73 16.48 -6.03
CA CYS A 17 -7.52 16.24 -4.61
C CYS A 17 -7.50 17.55 -3.83
N HIS A 18 -8.26 17.60 -2.72
CA HIS A 18 -8.36 18.79 -1.88
C HIS A 18 -7.23 18.93 -0.85
N ALA A 19 -6.29 17.99 -0.78
CA ALA A 19 -5.23 17.94 0.25
C ALA A 19 -5.81 18.21 1.65
N CYS A 20 -6.80 17.42 2.04
CA CYS A 20 -7.52 17.60 3.30
C CYS A 20 -6.60 17.36 4.51
N PRO A 21 -6.76 18.13 5.61
CA PRO A 21 -5.98 17.94 6.83
C PRO A 21 -6.22 16.57 7.50
N VAL A 22 -7.35 15.93 7.18
CA VAL A 22 -7.65 14.52 7.45
C VAL A 22 -8.12 13.90 6.14
N CYS A 23 -7.39 12.91 5.63
CA CYS A 23 -7.72 12.23 4.37
C CYS A 23 -8.72 11.09 4.62
N ASP A 24 -9.94 11.41 5.03
CA ASP A 24 -10.98 10.46 5.43
C ASP A 24 -11.87 9.94 4.28
N GLY A 25 -11.67 10.44 3.07
CA GLY A 25 -12.43 10.05 1.88
C GLY A 25 -13.74 10.84 1.66
N ARG A 26 -14.20 11.63 2.64
CA ARG A 26 -15.49 12.32 2.54
C ARG A 26 -15.50 13.43 1.49
N ALA A 27 -14.42 14.20 1.38
CA ALA A 27 -14.36 15.31 0.41
C ALA A 27 -14.30 14.84 -1.04
N CYS A 28 -13.73 13.67 -1.31
CA CYS A 28 -13.57 13.15 -2.67
C CYS A 28 -14.62 12.10 -3.06
N THR A 29 -15.37 11.53 -2.10
CA THR A 29 -16.45 10.56 -2.31
C THR A 29 -16.28 9.66 -3.55
N ASN A 30 -17.13 9.81 -4.57
CA ASN A 30 -17.12 9.03 -5.82
C ASN A 30 -16.44 9.75 -7.00
N HIS A 31 -15.56 10.73 -6.73
CA HIS A 31 -14.88 11.49 -7.78
C HIS A 31 -13.79 10.64 -8.48
N ILE A 32 -14.15 9.98 -9.57
CA ILE A 32 -13.26 9.24 -10.47
C ILE A 32 -13.50 9.73 -11.92
N PRO A 33 -12.46 10.19 -12.64
CA PRO A 33 -11.05 10.28 -12.26
C PRO A 33 -10.82 11.28 -11.12
N GLY A 34 -9.92 10.92 -10.20
CA GLY A 34 -9.65 11.64 -8.96
C GLY A 34 -9.33 10.66 -7.83
N PRO A 35 -9.17 11.14 -6.58
CA PRO A 35 -8.81 10.30 -5.44
C PRO A 35 -10.01 9.52 -4.83
N GLY A 36 -11.21 9.66 -5.39
CA GLY A 36 -12.44 9.06 -4.86
C GLY A 36 -12.54 7.54 -5.05
N ALA A 37 -13.65 6.99 -4.56
CA ALA A 37 -14.02 5.58 -4.68
C ALA A 37 -15.15 5.39 -5.70
N LYS A 38 -15.43 4.14 -6.09
CA LYS A 38 -16.46 3.75 -7.07
C LYS A 38 -17.86 3.84 -6.45
N GLY A 39 -18.87 4.00 -7.29
CA GLY A 39 -20.28 3.97 -6.89
C GLY A 39 -20.63 5.10 -5.92
N THR A 40 -21.07 4.76 -4.72
CA THR A 40 -21.41 5.73 -3.68
C THR A 40 -20.20 6.48 -3.10
N GLY A 41 -18.99 5.94 -3.26
CA GLY A 41 -17.77 6.47 -2.64
C GLY A 41 -17.58 6.07 -1.18
N ASN A 42 -18.53 5.40 -0.56
CA ASN A 42 -18.56 5.11 0.87
C ASN A 42 -17.48 4.14 1.34
N VAL A 43 -16.97 3.27 0.45
CA VAL A 43 -15.92 2.31 0.82
C VAL A 43 -14.65 3.01 1.29
N SER A 44 -14.27 4.13 0.68
CA SER A 44 -13.10 4.91 1.11
C SER A 44 -13.27 5.46 2.53
N THR A 45 -14.45 5.98 2.86
CA THR A 45 -14.77 6.48 4.20
C THR A 45 -14.87 5.34 5.20
N ARG A 46 -15.52 4.23 4.84
CA ARG A 46 -15.60 3.02 5.67
C ARG A 46 -14.22 2.48 6.02
N ASN A 47 -13.30 2.42 5.05
CA ASN A 47 -11.93 2.02 5.33
C ASN A 47 -11.27 2.88 6.43
N TYR A 48 -11.48 4.19 6.39
CA TYR A 48 -10.95 5.09 7.40
C TYR A 48 -11.63 4.92 8.77
N GLU A 49 -12.97 4.87 8.78
CA GLU A 49 -13.75 4.79 10.01
C GLU A 49 -13.56 3.46 10.75
N ALA A 50 -13.40 2.37 10.02
CA ALA A 50 -13.25 1.05 10.61
C ALA A 50 -12.01 0.93 11.50
N TRP A 51 -10.89 1.54 11.13
CA TRP A 51 -9.71 1.58 12.02
C TRP A 51 -10.02 2.24 13.35
N CYS A 52 -10.86 3.27 13.38
CA CYS A 52 -11.23 3.96 14.61
C CYS A 52 -12.11 3.13 15.56
N THR A 53 -12.66 2.00 15.13
CA THR A 53 -13.45 1.10 16.01
C THR A 53 -12.57 0.31 16.97
N PHE A 54 -11.33 0.02 16.58
CA PHE A 54 -10.35 -0.66 17.41
C PHE A 54 -9.69 0.35 18.36
N ARG A 55 -9.84 0.17 19.68
CA ARG A 55 -9.29 1.06 20.70
C ARG A 55 -8.07 0.44 21.33
N LEU A 56 -7.08 1.27 21.65
CA LEU A 56 -5.83 0.82 22.24
C LEU A 56 -6.00 0.55 23.74
N ASN A 57 -5.44 -0.55 24.20
CA ASN A 57 -5.29 -0.86 25.61
C ASN A 57 -3.99 -0.25 26.13
N MET A 58 -4.11 0.86 26.86
CA MET A 58 -2.94 1.55 27.40
C MET A 58 -2.35 0.77 28.59
N ASP A 59 -1.06 0.45 28.50
CA ASP A 59 -0.26 -0.09 29.60
C ASP A 59 1.04 0.72 29.74
N THR A 60 1.19 1.41 30.88
CA THR A 60 2.35 2.25 31.17
C THR A 60 3.14 1.75 32.36
N LEU A 61 2.81 0.55 32.90
CA LEU A 61 3.50 -0.03 34.05
C LEU A 61 4.61 -1.00 33.64
N HIS A 62 5.53 -0.51 32.82
CA HIS A 62 6.69 -1.25 32.33
C HIS A 62 8.00 -0.47 32.52
N ALA A 63 9.15 -1.14 32.39
CA ALA A 63 10.45 -0.48 32.36
C ALA A 63 10.58 0.44 31.12
N SER A 64 11.29 1.55 31.26
CA SER A 64 11.55 2.45 30.16
C SER A 64 12.37 1.75 29.05
N PHE A 65 11.95 1.91 27.82
CA PHE A 65 12.64 1.46 26.60
C PHE A 65 12.54 2.52 25.49
N VAL A 66 13.30 2.33 24.45
CA VAL A 66 13.13 3.03 23.17
C VAL A 66 12.52 2.02 22.20
N PRO A 67 11.33 2.25 21.66
CA PRO A 67 10.69 1.31 20.74
C PRO A 67 11.56 1.02 19.51
N ASP A 68 11.72 -0.26 19.16
CA ASP A 68 12.36 -0.70 17.93
C ASP A 68 11.29 -0.92 16.86
N LEU A 69 11.30 -0.08 15.82
CA LEU A 69 10.36 -0.13 14.71
C LEU A 69 10.82 -1.04 13.57
N THR A 70 12.02 -1.63 13.67
CA THR A 70 12.54 -2.47 12.59
C THR A 70 11.69 -3.71 12.40
N THR A 71 11.53 -4.13 11.15
CA THR A 71 10.79 -5.34 10.79
C THR A 71 11.48 -6.06 9.64
N GLU A 72 11.33 -7.39 9.59
CA GLU A 72 11.79 -8.20 8.48
C GLU A 72 10.69 -8.38 7.45
N PHE A 73 11.02 -8.13 6.18
CA PHE A 73 10.10 -8.33 5.07
C PHE A 73 10.80 -8.96 3.86
N LEU A 74 10.40 -10.18 3.51
CA LEU A 74 10.92 -10.95 2.36
C LEU A 74 12.46 -10.95 2.29
N GLY A 75 13.12 -11.17 3.44
CA GLY A 75 14.57 -11.24 3.59
C GLY A 75 15.29 -9.89 3.61
N ARG A 76 14.57 -8.79 3.83
CA ARG A 76 15.13 -7.45 4.04
C ARG A 76 14.67 -6.86 5.36
N THR A 77 15.59 -6.28 6.10
CA THR A 77 15.28 -5.46 7.27
C THR A 77 14.82 -4.08 6.81
N LEU A 78 13.62 -3.68 7.23
CA LEU A 78 13.07 -2.34 7.04
C LEU A 78 13.16 -1.55 8.35
N SER A 79 13.32 -0.23 8.26
CA SER A 79 13.37 0.66 9.44
C SER A 79 12.03 0.81 10.14
N LEU A 80 10.93 0.46 9.47
CA LEU A 80 9.56 0.51 10.01
C LEU A 80 8.61 -0.30 9.11
N PRO A 81 7.48 -0.81 9.65
CA PRO A 81 6.50 -1.61 8.90
C PRO A 81 5.55 -0.77 8.05
N VAL A 82 6.04 0.32 7.45
CA VAL A 82 5.24 1.22 6.61
C VAL A 82 5.88 1.33 5.23
N MET A 83 5.10 1.08 4.19
CA MET A 83 5.52 1.13 2.80
C MET A 83 4.66 2.11 2.00
N VAL A 84 5.24 2.70 0.95
CA VAL A 84 4.47 3.53 0.02
C VAL A 84 3.68 2.63 -0.91
N GLY A 85 2.35 2.77 -0.92
CA GLY A 85 1.47 1.98 -1.78
C GLY A 85 1.49 2.43 -3.25
N PRO A 86 1.17 1.52 -4.19
CA PRO A 86 1.22 1.81 -5.63
C PRO A 86 0.18 2.85 -6.05
N VAL A 87 0.61 3.80 -6.87
CA VAL A 87 -0.26 4.80 -7.50
C VAL A 87 0.09 4.91 -8.98
N GLY A 88 -0.88 4.85 -9.84
CA GLY A 88 -0.75 5.06 -11.29
C GLY A 88 -1.70 6.12 -11.81
N ASP A 89 -1.45 6.61 -13.02
CA ASP A 89 -2.21 7.67 -13.70
C ASP A 89 -2.30 8.96 -12.84
N VAL A 90 -1.15 9.33 -12.26
CA VAL A 90 -1.01 10.38 -11.24
C VAL A 90 -1.54 11.72 -11.75
N GLN A 91 -1.19 12.09 -12.98
CA GLN A 91 -1.66 13.36 -13.58
C GLN A 91 -3.17 13.46 -13.65
N ARG A 92 -3.84 12.37 -14.04
CA ARG A 92 -5.29 12.33 -14.20
C ARG A 92 -6.03 12.37 -12.87
N HIS A 93 -5.43 11.78 -11.84
CA HIS A 93 -6.06 11.64 -10.54
C HIS A 93 -5.72 12.75 -9.55
N TYR A 94 -4.55 13.38 -9.69
CA TYR A 94 -4.03 14.30 -8.68
C TYR A 94 -3.55 15.65 -9.23
N GLY A 95 -3.38 15.79 -10.55
CA GLY A 95 -2.94 17.03 -11.18
C GLY A 95 -1.55 16.93 -11.81
N THR A 96 -1.14 17.97 -12.53
CA THR A 96 -0.05 17.94 -13.51
C THR A 96 1.34 18.23 -12.95
N ALA A 97 1.50 18.40 -11.63
CA ALA A 97 2.81 18.67 -11.02
C ALA A 97 3.77 17.47 -11.12
N PHE A 98 3.22 16.25 -11.16
CA PHE A 98 3.96 15.01 -11.41
C PHE A 98 3.32 14.25 -12.56
N ASP A 99 4.12 13.53 -13.35
CA ASP A 99 3.71 12.38 -14.11
C ASP A 99 4.07 11.09 -13.35
N ASP A 100 3.71 9.92 -13.89
CA ASP A 100 3.96 8.65 -13.20
C ASP A 100 5.47 8.37 -13.02
N VAL A 101 6.32 8.80 -13.96
CA VAL A 101 7.77 8.59 -13.89
C VAL A 101 8.39 9.43 -12.79
N THR A 102 8.10 10.72 -12.77
CA THR A 102 8.62 11.66 -11.77
C THR A 102 8.04 11.42 -10.38
N TYR A 103 6.79 10.97 -10.30
CA TYR A 103 6.20 10.54 -9.03
C TYR A 103 6.87 9.27 -8.49
N ASN A 104 7.06 8.24 -9.33
CA ASN A 104 7.75 7.01 -8.93
C ASN A 104 9.19 7.32 -8.49
N GLU A 105 9.91 8.20 -9.20
CA GLU A 105 11.24 8.65 -8.77
C GLU A 105 11.21 9.32 -7.40
N CYS A 106 10.23 10.17 -7.17
CA CYS A 106 10.06 10.86 -5.89
C CYS A 106 9.88 9.87 -4.73
N VAL A 107 8.93 8.94 -4.85
CA VAL A 107 8.59 8.02 -3.75
C VAL A 107 9.62 6.91 -3.54
N LEU A 108 10.17 6.33 -4.62
CA LEU A 108 11.20 5.30 -4.53
C LEU A 108 12.47 5.83 -3.84
N THR A 109 12.95 7.02 -4.28
CA THR A 109 14.16 7.62 -3.70
C THR A 109 13.96 7.99 -2.24
N ALA A 110 12.80 8.57 -1.89
CA ALA A 110 12.51 8.95 -0.52
C ALA A 110 12.36 7.72 0.41
N ALA A 111 11.62 6.69 -0.01
CA ALA A 111 11.44 5.46 0.75
C ALA A 111 12.77 4.72 0.98
N ALA A 112 13.57 4.53 -0.08
CA ALA A 112 14.89 3.90 0.04
C ALA A 112 15.81 4.66 1.00
N SER A 113 15.81 6.00 0.95
CA SER A 113 16.61 6.83 1.87
C SER A 113 16.13 6.77 3.33
N ALA A 114 14.88 6.43 3.56
CA ALA A 114 14.26 6.26 4.87
C ALA A 114 14.32 4.80 5.38
N GLY A 115 14.97 3.90 4.65
CA GLY A 115 15.11 2.49 5.04
C GLY A 115 13.84 1.66 4.89
N THR A 116 12.90 2.10 4.04
CA THR A 116 11.70 1.34 3.67
C THR A 116 11.60 1.18 2.15
N VAL A 117 10.51 0.62 1.66
CA VAL A 117 10.28 0.38 0.24
C VAL A 117 9.04 1.10 -0.28
N ALA A 118 9.03 1.39 -1.57
CA ALA A 118 7.86 1.90 -2.27
C ALA A 118 7.40 0.90 -3.33
N PHE A 119 6.08 0.69 -3.40
CA PHE A 119 5.44 0.07 -4.55
C PHE A 119 5.25 1.11 -5.64
N THR A 120 5.47 0.74 -6.89
CA THR A 120 5.17 1.62 -8.03
C THR A 120 3.89 1.20 -8.72
N GLY A 121 3.19 2.17 -9.30
CA GLY A 121 2.00 1.88 -10.10
C GLY A 121 2.34 1.41 -11.51
N ASP A 122 1.33 0.88 -12.19
CA ASP A 122 1.37 0.50 -13.60
C ASP A 122 0.32 1.30 -14.38
N GLY A 123 0.59 1.56 -15.63
CA GLY A 123 -0.25 2.32 -16.54
C GLY A 123 -0.22 1.78 -17.97
N LEU A 124 -0.97 2.48 -18.84
CA LEU A 124 -1.06 2.15 -20.28
C LEU A 124 0.26 2.43 -21.02
N ARG A 125 1.01 3.43 -20.55
CA ARG A 125 2.26 3.85 -21.18
C ARG A 125 3.41 2.96 -20.70
N PRO A 126 4.19 2.35 -21.62
CA PRO A 126 5.34 1.50 -21.24
C PRO A 126 6.36 2.20 -20.36
N GLU A 127 6.58 3.52 -20.56
CA GLU A 127 7.56 4.33 -19.85
C GLU A 127 7.34 4.35 -18.34
N VAL A 128 6.11 4.10 -17.87
CA VAL A 128 5.79 4.04 -16.44
C VAL A 128 6.53 2.88 -15.77
N VAL A 129 6.43 1.69 -16.37
CA VAL A 129 7.07 0.48 -15.84
C VAL A 129 8.57 0.50 -16.13
N GLU A 130 8.99 0.93 -17.32
CA GLU A 130 10.40 1.03 -17.71
C GLU A 130 11.16 2.01 -16.80
N GLY A 131 10.59 3.19 -16.56
CA GLY A 131 11.17 4.20 -15.67
C GLY A 131 11.30 3.72 -14.22
N ALA A 132 10.24 3.08 -13.72
CA ALA A 132 10.23 2.48 -12.39
C ALA A 132 11.29 1.37 -12.26
N ALA A 133 11.34 0.42 -13.20
CA ALA A 133 12.31 -0.67 -13.21
C ALA A 133 13.76 -0.15 -13.26
N SER A 134 14.03 0.81 -14.16
CA SER A 134 15.34 1.44 -14.27
C SER A 134 15.79 2.09 -12.95
N LEU A 135 14.90 2.79 -12.26
CA LEU A 135 15.22 3.42 -10.99
C LEU A 135 15.40 2.40 -9.87
N ILE A 136 14.53 1.39 -9.77
CA ILE A 136 14.66 0.30 -8.79
C ILE A 136 16.03 -0.36 -8.93
N GLY A 137 16.47 -0.67 -10.17
CA GLY A 137 17.81 -1.22 -10.40
C GLY A 137 18.92 -0.30 -9.91
N ARG A 138 18.83 1.03 -10.14
CA ARG A 138 19.81 2.00 -9.62
C ARG A 138 19.82 2.11 -8.10
N LEU A 139 18.70 1.83 -7.45
CA LEU A 139 18.56 1.81 -5.98
C LEU A 139 18.89 0.44 -5.37
N GLY A 140 19.57 -0.45 -6.09
CA GLY A 140 19.95 -1.77 -5.59
C GLY A 140 18.75 -2.67 -5.30
N GLY A 141 17.69 -2.58 -6.11
CA GLY A 141 16.46 -3.36 -5.97
C GLY A 141 15.48 -2.80 -4.91
N ALA A 142 15.74 -1.64 -4.31
CA ALA A 142 14.89 -1.08 -3.26
C ALA A 142 13.56 -0.52 -3.81
N GLY A 143 12.64 -1.41 -4.20
CA GLY A 143 11.32 -1.08 -4.69
C GLY A 143 10.54 -2.32 -5.10
N ILE A 144 9.22 -2.18 -5.24
CA ILE A 144 8.30 -3.27 -5.60
C ILE A 144 7.43 -2.79 -6.78
N PRO A 145 7.76 -3.18 -8.02
CA PRO A 145 6.93 -2.85 -9.17
C PRO A 145 5.61 -3.62 -9.08
N THR A 146 4.49 -2.90 -9.25
CA THR A 146 3.16 -3.50 -9.28
C THR A 146 2.66 -3.55 -10.71
N ILE A 147 2.31 -4.71 -11.20
CA ILE A 147 1.79 -4.95 -12.55
C ILE A 147 0.29 -5.20 -12.48
N LYS A 148 -0.47 -4.58 -13.38
CA LYS A 148 -1.91 -4.85 -13.52
C LYS A 148 -2.16 -6.18 -14.21
N PRO A 149 -3.36 -6.78 -14.02
CA PRO A 149 -3.70 -8.08 -14.59
C PRO A 149 -4.04 -7.96 -16.09
N TRP A 150 -3.10 -7.49 -16.91
CA TRP A 150 -3.22 -7.37 -18.36
C TRP A 150 -3.41 -8.74 -19.04
N ALA A 151 -3.59 -8.75 -20.36
CA ALA A 151 -3.49 -9.96 -21.15
C ALA A 151 -2.10 -10.61 -21.01
N ALA A 152 -2.02 -11.92 -21.19
CA ALA A 152 -0.84 -12.71 -20.83
C ALA A 152 0.46 -12.28 -21.52
N ASP A 153 0.38 -11.83 -22.78
CA ASP A 153 1.51 -11.31 -23.54
C ASP A 153 2.03 -9.97 -22.98
N VAL A 154 1.12 -9.07 -22.60
CA VAL A 154 1.47 -7.79 -21.96
C VAL A 154 2.06 -8.00 -20.58
N VAL A 155 1.48 -8.91 -19.77
CA VAL A 155 2.05 -9.28 -18.44
C VAL A 155 3.48 -9.77 -18.63
N ARG A 156 3.74 -10.67 -19.57
CA ARG A 156 5.07 -11.22 -19.82
C ARG A 156 6.08 -10.13 -20.21
N GLN A 157 5.71 -9.23 -21.13
CA GLN A 157 6.59 -8.10 -21.50
C GLN A 157 6.94 -7.21 -20.31
N LYS A 158 5.97 -6.90 -19.46
CA LYS A 158 6.21 -6.08 -18.24
C LYS A 158 7.05 -6.84 -17.21
N LEU A 159 6.83 -8.15 -17.03
CA LEU A 159 7.66 -8.98 -16.16
C LEU A 159 9.12 -8.99 -16.62
N ASP A 160 9.38 -9.11 -17.91
CA ASP A 160 10.75 -9.09 -18.46
C ASP A 160 11.49 -7.78 -18.09
N LEU A 161 10.79 -6.65 -18.13
CA LEU A 161 11.34 -5.35 -17.74
C LEU A 161 11.65 -5.27 -16.24
N VAL A 162 10.72 -5.68 -15.38
CA VAL A 162 10.86 -5.50 -13.93
C VAL A 162 11.81 -6.52 -13.29
N ARG A 163 11.87 -7.75 -13.79
CA ARG A 163 12.82 -8.77 -13.31
C ARG A 163 14.27 -8.35 -13.49
N ALA A 164 14.59 -7.67 -14.59
CA ALA A 164 15.93 -7.16 -14.85
C ALA A 164 16.43 -6.12 -13.84
N ALA A 165 15.53 -5.51 -13.08
CA ALA A 165 15.85 -4.55 -12.02
C ALA A 165 16.18 -5.22 -10.66
N ASP A 166 16.01 -6.53 -10.55
CA ASP A 166 16.19 -7.33 -9.32
C ASP A 166 15.51 -6.71 -8.09
N PRO A 167 14.18 -6.47 -8.16
CA PRO A 167 13.45 -5.82 -7.06
C PRO A 167 13.31 -6.72 -5.84
N VAL A 168 12.97 -6.13 -4.67
CA VAL A 168 12.65 -6.88 -3.43
C VAL A 168 11.60 -7.95 -3.69
N ALA A 169 10.57 -7.59 -4.44
CA ALA A 169 9.48 -8.46 -4.86
C ALA A 169 8.81 -7.84 -6.10
N ILE A 170 7.96 -8.61 -6.75
CA ILE A 170 7.06 -8.14 -7.81
C ILE A 170 5.63 -8.27 -7.30
N ALA A 171 4.78 -7.28 -7.56
CA ALA A 171 3.39 -7.32 -7.14
C ALA A 171 2.42 -7.33 -8.33
N MET A 172 1.22 -7.91 -8.14
CA MET A 172 0.09 -7.75 -9.06
C MET A 172 -1.16 -7.35 -8.28
N ASP A 173 -1.77 -6.23 -8.66
CA ASP A 173 -3.07 -5.81 -8.13
C ASP A 173 -4.20 -6.49 -8.92
N VAL A 174 -4.54 -7.73 -8.52
CA VAL A 174 -5.50 -8.59 -9.23
C VAL A 174 -6.91 -8.00 -9.28
N ASP A 175 -7.28 -7.18 -8.31
CA ASP A 175 -8.54 -6.46 -8.21
C ASP A 175 -8.65 -5.31 -9.23
N ALA A 176 -7.52 -4.86 -9.80
CA ALA A 176 -7.51 -3.82 -10.83
C ALA A 176 -8.33 -4.21 -12.08
N ALA A 177 -8.61 -5.50 -12.30
CA ALA A 177 -9.59 -5.95 -13.30
C ALA A 177 -10.97 -5.28 -13.13
N GLY A 178 -11.29 -4.78 -11.93
CA GLY A 178 -12.50 -4.02 -11.64
C GLY A 178 -12.44 -2.53 -12.00
N LEU A 179 -11.27 -1.98 -12.36
CA LEU A 179 -11.12 -0.57 -12.71
C LEU A 179 -11.77 -0.26 -14.07
N PRO A 180 -12.59 0.80 -14.17
CA PRO A 180 -13.36 1.08 -15.38
C PRO A 180 -12.48 1.20 -16.64
N PHE A 181 -11.37 1.94 -16.54
CA PHE A 181 -10.50 2.22 -17.70
C PHE A 181 -9.71 1.00 -18.21
N LEU A 182 -9.58 -0.07 -17.40
CA LEU A 182 -8.91 -1.30 -17.84
C LEU A 182 -9.84 -2.22 -18.64
N LYS A 183 -11.13 -2.09 -18.46
CA LYS A 183 -12.13 -2.88 -19.21
C LYS A 183 -12.21 -2.50 -20.70
N ASP A 184 -11.86 -1.25 -21.02
CA ASP A 184 -11.94 -0.70 -22.35
C ASP A 184 -10.65 -0.92 -23.17
N GLN A 185 -9.67 -1.67 -22.61
CA GLN A 185 -8.43 -1.99 -23.33
C GLN A 185 -8.62 -3.16 -24.29
N ASP A 186 -7.82 -3.20 -25.35
CA ASP A 186 -7.75 -4.31 -26.31
C ASP A 186 -6.29 -4.80 -26.42
N PRO A 187 -5.96 -5.98 -25.91
CA PRO A 187 -6.81 -6.88 -25.13
C PRO A 187 -7.09 -6.32 -23.71
N PRO A 188 -8.27 -6.59 -23.12
CA PRO A 188 -8.64 -6.04 -21.84
C PRO A 188 -7.81 -6.64 -20.69
N ALA A 189 -7.60 -5.86 -19.64
CA ALA A 189 -7.15 -6.39 -18.35
C ALA A 189 -8.26 -7.28 -17.77
N GLY A 190 -7.92 -8.48 -17.32
CA GLY A 190 -8.89 -9.49 -16.92
C GLY A 190 -8.60 -10.09 -15.57
N PHE A 191 -9.61 -10.75 -15.02
CA PHE A 191 -9.45 -11.60 -13.85
C PHE A 191 -8.44 -12.72 -14.15
N LYS A 192 -7.73 -13.17 -13.10
CA LYS A 192 -6.79 -14.30 -13.19
C LYS A 192 -7.34 -15.48 -12.40
N SER A 193 -7.39 -16.65 -13.03
CA SER A 193 -7.59 -17.90 -12.31
C SER A 193 -6.34 -18.25 -11.50
N VAL A 194 -6.48 -19.12 -10.51
CA VAL A 194 -5.33 -19.63 -9.72
C VAL A 194 -4.25 -20.22 -10.64
N LYS A 195 -4.63 -20.92 -11.70
CA LYS A 195 -3.72 -21.54 -12.65
C LYS A 195 -2.94 -20.48 -13.46
N GLU A 196 -3.60 -19.44 -13.94
CA GLU A 196 -2.95 -18.34 -14.67
C GLU A 196 -2.03 -17.56 -13.75
N LEU A 197 -2.46 -17.27 -12.53
CA LEU A 197 -1.64 -16.60 -11.54
C LEU A 197 -0.41 -17.44 -11.17
N ALA A 198 -0.57 -18.74 -10.96
CA ALA A 198 0.55 -19.64 -10.71
C ALA A 198 1.56 -19.68 -11.87
N SER A 199 1.06 -19.63 -13.12
CA SER A 199 1.96 -19.54 -14.29
C SER A 199 2.73 -18.23 -14.31
N ILE A 200 2.08 -17.09 -13.98
CA ILE A 200 2.74 -15.79 -13.89
C ILE A 200 3.81 -15.79 -12.80
N ILE A 201 3.48 -16.32 -11.63
CA ILE A 201 4.41 -16.38 -10.48
C ILE A 201 5.60 -17.29 -10.80
N SER A 202 5.37 -18.43 -11.44
CA SER A 202 6.45 -19.37 -11.80
C SER A 202 7.44 -18.82 -12.84
N ASP A 203 7.07 -17.75 -13.54
CA ASP A 203 7.95 -17.04 -14.46
C ASP A 203 8.85 -16.01 -13.74
N CYS A 204 8.73 -15.83 -12.41
CA CYS A 204 9.48 -14.87 -11.61
C CYS A 204 10.43 -15.58 -10.65
N ASP A 205 11.68 -15.11 -10.57
CA ASP A 205 12.66 -15.56 -9.57
C ASP A 205 12.50 -14.80 -8.24
N GLN A 206 11.95 -13.57 -8.31
CA GLN A 206 11.69 -12.73 -7.15
C GLN A 206 10.41 -13.18 -6.41
N PRO A 207 10.31 -12.93 -5.09
CA PRO A 207 9.08 -13.11 -4.36
C PRO A 207 7.91 -12.39 -5.03
N PHE A 208 6.73 -13.00 -5.07
CA PHE A 208 5.56 -12.42 -5.73
C PHE A 208 4.46 -12.08 -4.73
N ILE A 209 3.93 -10.86 -4.83
CA ILE A 209 2.91 -10.31 -3.94
C ILE A 209 1.57 -10.23 -4.68
N VAL A 210 0.51 -10.80 -4.12
CA VAL A 210 -0.84 -10.69 -4.67
C VAL A 210 -1.60 -9.63 -3.90
N LYS A 211 -1.89 -8.50 -4.56
CA LYS A 211 -2.64 -7.37 -3.99
C LYS A 211 -4.08 -7.37 -4.47
N GLY A 212 -5.01 -6.97 -3.58
CA GLY A 212 -6.43 -6.91 -3.89
C GLY A 212 -7.21 -8.11 -3.33
N VAL A 213 -6.74 -8.66 -2.22
CA VAL A 213 -7.35 -9.79 -1.51
C VAL A 213 -8.30 -9.25 -0.43
N MET A 214 -9.55 -9.73 -0.41
CA MET A 214 -10.59 -9.27 0.52
C MET A 214 -11.36 -10.42 1.16
N SER A 215 -10.75 -11.60 1.27
CA SER A 215 -11.33 -12.75 1.97
C SER A 215 -10.29 -13.83 2.22
N ALA A 216 -10.52 -14.66 3.26
CA ALA A 216 -9.72 -15.85 3.56
C ALA A 216 -9.57 -16.76 2.33
N SER A 217 -10.67 -17.11 1.67
CA SER A 217 -10.64 -17.92 0.44
C SER A 217 -9.87 -17.29 -0.72
N GLY A 218 -9.84 -15.95 -0.81
CA GLY A 218 -9.01 -15.23 -1.78
C GLY A 218 -7.53 -15.37 -1.46
N ALA A 219 -7.17 -15.25 -0.18
CA ALA A 219 -5.82 -15.42 0.32
C ALA A 219 -5.30 -16.85 0.12
N GLU A 220 -6.06 -17.86 0.49
CA GLU A 220 -5.73 -19.27 0.24
C GLU A 220 -5.47 -19.56 -1.26
N LYS A 221 -6.25 -18.94 -2.15
CA LYS A 221 -6.02 -19.06 -3.60
C LYS A 221 -4.74 -18.39 -4.05
N ALA A 222 -4.34 -17.26 -3.45
CA ALA A 222 -3.09 -16.58 -3.74
C ALA A 222 -1.90 -17.41 -3.26
N VAL A 223 -1.95 -17.96 -2.04
CA VAL A 223 -0.94 -18.91 -1.51
C VAL A 223 -0.83 -20.14 -2.40
N LYS A 224 -1.95 -20.73 -2.78
CA LYS A 224 -1.97 -21.89 -3.70
C LYS A 224 -1.37 -21.57 -5.07
N ALA A 225 -1.41 -20.32 -5.52
CA ALA A 225 -0.77 -19.89 -6.75
C ALA A 225 0.75 -19.66 -6.58
N GLY A 226 1.28 -19.65 -5.35
CA GLY A 226 2.68 -19.46 -5.05
C GLY A 226 3.04 -18.05 -4.59
N ALA A 227 2.07 -17.24 -4.12
CA ALA A 227 2.35 -15.93 -3.56
C ALA A 227 3.26 -16.05 -2.33
N ALA A 228 4.24 -15.16 -2.21
CA ALA A 228 5.09 -14.99 -1.04
C ALA A 228 4.50 -13.99 -0.02
N ALA A 229 3.58 -13.16 -0.47
CA ALA A 229 2.82 -12.22 0.37
C ALA A 229 1.45 -11.91 -0.27
N VAL A 230 0.52 -11.50 0.58
CA VAL A 230 -0.78 -10.96 0.14
C VAL A 230 -0.96 -9.55 0.68
N VAL A 231 -1.68 -8.70 -0.07
CA VAL A 231 -2.11 -7.39 0.44
C VAL A 231 -3.62 -7.41 0.57
N VAL A 232 -4.11 -7.32 1.80
CA VAL A 232 -5.53 -7.08 2.09
C VAL A 232 -5.87 -5.68 1.62
N SER A 233 -6.64 -5.60 0.53
CA SER A 233 -6.88 -4.35 -0.18
C SER A 233 -8.18 -4.41 -0.97
N ASN A 234 -8.99 -3.37 -0.86
CA ASN A 234 -10.12 -3.10 -1.74
C ASN A 234 -9.83 -1.94 -2.71
N HIS A 235 -8.53 -1.68 -2.97
CA HIS A 235 -8.05 -0.58 -3.84
C HIS A 235 -8.55 0.80 -3.40
N GLY A 236 -8.75 0.99 -2.08
CA GLY A 236 -9.33 2.21 -1.54
C GLY A 236 -10.77 2.47 -2.00
N GLY A 237 -11.53 1.42 -2.31
CA GLY A 237 -12.90 1.49 -2.81
C GLY A 237 -13.03 1.76 -4.31
N ARG A 238 -11.94 1.71 -5.07
CA ARG A 238 -11.93 2.11 -6.50
C ARG A 238 -12.43 1.02 -7.46
N VAL A 239 -12.46 -0.23 -7.03
CA VAL A 239 -12.76 -1.41 -7.88
C VAL A 239 -14.19 -1.91 -7.72
N LEU A 240 -14.73 -1.89 -6.51
CA LEU A 240 -16.07 -2.37 -6.21
C LEU A 240 -16.66 -1.55 -5.05
N ASP A 241 -17.91 -1.12 -5.19
CA ASP A 241 -18.69 -0.51 -4.11
C ASP A 241 -19.36 -1.58 -3.23
N GLY A 242 -19.74 -1.21 -2.00
CA GLY A 242 -20.47 -2.08 -1.08
C GLY A 242 -19.64 -3.19 -0.41
N VAL A 243 -18.33 -3.22 -0.60
CA VAL A 243 -17.43 -4.17 0.08
C VAL A 243 -17.15 -3.74 1.53
N PRO A 244 -16.76 -4.69 2.42
CA PRO A 244 -16.27 -4.34 3.76
C PRO A 244 -15.00 -3.51 3.69
N SER A 245 -14.61 -2.90 4.82
CA SER A 245 -13.29 -2.29 4.97
C SER A 245 -12.20 -3.37 5.06
N THR A 246 -10.96 -2.94 4.83
CA THR A 246 -9.81 -3.84 4.98
C THR A 246 -9.55 -4.22 6.43
N ALA A 247 -9.85 -3.32 7.38
CA ALA A 247 -9.75 -3.60 8.81
C ALA A 247 -10.71 -4.71 9.27
N GLU A 248 -11.95 -4.77 8.69
CA GLU A 248 -12.95 -5.78 9.02
C GLU A 248 -12.58 -7.19 8.54
N VAL A 249 -11.78 -7.32 7.47
CA VAL A 249 -11.44 -8.63 6.88
C VAL A 249 -10.02 -9.08 7.18
N LEU A 250 -9.18 -8.19 7.72
CA LEU A 250 -7.78 -8.49 8.01
C LEU A 250 -7.61 -9.70 8.93
N PRO A 251 -8.30 -9.80 10.09
CA PRO A 251 -8.14 -10.96 10.98
C PRO A 251 -8.44 -12.29 10.29
N ASP A 252 -9.54 -12.38 9.54
CA ASP A 252 -9.91 -13.61 8.81
C ASP A 252 -8.85 -14.02 7.78
N VAL A 253 -8.17 -13.05 7.16
CA VAL A 253 -7.09 -13.33 6.20
C VAL A 253 -5.83 -13.78 6.92
N VAL A 254 -5.47 -13.13 8.04
CA VAL A 254 -4.32 -13.52 8.87
C VAL A 254 -4.51 -14.94 9.40
N ASP A 255 -5.66 -15.26 9.96
CA ASP A 255 -6.00 -16.60 10.46
C ASP A 255 -5.89 -17.69 9.37
N ALA A 256 -6.20 -17.32 8.13
CA ALA A 256 -6.19 -18.28 7.03
C ALA A 256 -4.80 -18.55 6.44
N VAL A 257 -3.91 -17.57 6.41
CA VAL A 257 -2.63 -17.67 5.66
C VAL A 257 -1.43 -17.03 6.34
N GLY A 258 -1.58 -16.42 7.53
CA GLY A 258 -0.49 -15.68 8.17
C GLY A 258 0.74 -16.54 8.52
N ASP A 259 0.55 -17.83 8.78
CA ASP A 259 1.65 -18.76 9.02
C ASP A 259 2.40 -19.18 7.73
N ASP A 260 1.79 -18.97 6.57
CA ASP A 260 2.34 -19.43 5.28
C ASP A 260 3.04 -18.31 4.50
N VAL A 261 2.51 -17.07 4.57
CA VAL A 261 2.98 -15.92 3.77
C VAL A 261 2.82 -14.61 4.55
N ALA A 262 3.61 -13.61 4.19
CA ALA A 262 3.43 -12.28 4.78
C ALA A 262 2.06 -11.66 4.40
N VAL A 263 1.38 -11.06 5.38
CA VAL A 263 0.10 -10.39 5.21
C VAL A 263 0.28 -8.88 5.38
N LEU A 264 0.11 -8.15 4.29
CA LEU A 264 0.11 -6.69 4.31
C LEU A 264 -1.32 -6.17 4.20
N VAL A 265 -1.52 -4.93 4.62
CA VAL A 265 -2.84 -4.28 4.49
C VAL A 265 -2.71 -2.84 3.99
N ASP A 266 -3.69 -2.41 3.19
CA ASP A 266 -3.87 -1.00 2.83
C ASP A 266 -5.33 -0.56 3.04
N GLY A 267 -5.60 0.73 2.80
CA GLY A 267 -6.95 1.29 2.89
C GLY A 267 -7.30 1.86 4.25
N GLY A 268 -7.46 3.17 4.31
CA GLY A 268 -7.92 3.87 5.51
C GLY A 268 -6.84 4.29 6.50
N ILE A 269 -5.67 3.68 6.51
CA ILE A 269 -4.54 3.97 7.41
C ILE A 269 -4.02 5.37 7.17
N ARG A 270 -3.87 6.19 8.26
CA ARG A 270 -3.50 7.60 8.18
C ARG A 270 -2.49 8.05 9.23
N SER A 271 -2.32 7.29 10.29
CA SER A 271 -1.50 7.65 11.45
C SER A 271 -0.68 6.45 11.92
N GLY A 272 0.34 6.69 12.76
CA GLY A 272 1.06 5.63 13.47
C GLY A 272 0.15 4.80 14.37
N THR A 273 -0.92 5.41 14.89
CA THR A 273 -1.95 4.69 15.64
C THR A 273 -2.70 3.66 14.77
N ASP A 274 -2.99 4.00 13.51
CA ASP A 274 -3.63 3.04 12.60
C ASP A 274 -2.65 1.94 12.16
N VAL A 275 -1.37 2.28 12.04
CA VAL A 275 -0.30 1.29 11.81
C VAL A 275 -0.26 0.29 12.96
N PHE A 276 -0.22 0.77 14.20
CA PHE A 276 -0.24 -0.09 15.39
C PHE A 276 -1.46 -1.02 15.41
N ARG A 277 -2.67 -0.50 15.11
CA ARG A 277 -3.89 -1.31 15.00
C ARG A 277 -3.77 -2.41 13.96
N ALA A 278 -3.22 -2.08 12.79
CA ALA A 278 -3.04 -3.07 11.72
C ALA A 278 -2.07 -4.18 12.11
N LEU A 279 -0.96 -3.84 12.78
CA LEU A 279 0.00 -4.81 13.31
C LEU A 279 -0.62 -5.68 14.40
N ALA A 280 -1.35 -5.07 15.34
CA ALA A 280 -2.05 -5.80 16.40
C ALA A 280 -3.13 -6.75 15.88
N LEU A 281 -3.71 -6.48 14.71
CA LEU A 281 -4.61 -7.39 13.99
C LEU A 281 -3.87 -8.41 13.09
N GLY A 282 -2.54 -8.51 13.24
CA GLY A 282 -1.73 -9.55 12.60
C GLY A 282 -1.16 -9.20 11.23
N ALA A 283 -1.20 -7.94 10.80
CA ALA A 283 -0.48 -7.54 9.60
C ALA A 283 1.04 -7.45 9.86
N ASP A 284 1.88 -7.89 8.92
CA ASP A 284 3.34 -7.73 8.98
C ASP A 284 3.79 -6.32 8.62
N ALA A 285 3.06 -5.65 7.74
CA ALA A 285 3.31 -4.26 7.36
C ALA A 285 2.07 -3.62 6.70
N VAL A 286 2.13 -2.30 6.55
CA VAL A 286 1.04 -1.52 5.96
C VAL A 286 1.48 -0.75 4.71
N LEU A 287 0.54 -0.50 3.79
CA LEU A 287 0.74 0.37 2.64
C LEU A 287 -0.14 1.61 2.74
N LEU A 288 0.45 2.78 2.52
CA LEU A 288 -0.28 4.03 2.37
C LEU A 288 -0.07 4.60 0.96
N ALA A 289 -1.16 4.91 0.24
CA ALA A 289 -1.09 5.52 -1.09
C ALA A 289 -1.39 7.02 -1.04
N ARG A 290 -2.66 7.40 -0.85
CA ARG A 290 -3.13 8.80 -0.90
C ARG A 290 -2.33 9.78 -0.03
N PRO A 291 -1.98 9.47 1.24
CA PRO A 291 -1.18 10.38 2.06
C PRO A 291 0.19 10.67 1.45
N PHE A 292 0.86 9.65 0.87
CA PHE A 292 2.15 9.85 0.21
C PHE A 292 2.05 10.64 -1.09
N VAL A 293 0.95 10.52 -1.85
CA VAL A 293 0.71 11.42 -2.99
C VAL A 293 0.60 12.86 -2.52
N VAL A 294 -0.18 13.13 -1.47
CA VAL A 294 -0.32 14.47 -0.90
C VAL A 294 1.04 15.00 -0.46
N ALA A 295 1.82 14.18 0.24
CA ALA A 295 3.15 14.55 0.70
C ALA A 295 4.12 14.87 -0.45
N ALA A 296 4.11 14.06 -1.51
CA ALA A 296 4.91 14.31 -2.72
C ALA A 296 4.52 15.62 -3.40
N TYR A 297 3.23 15.90 -3.57
CA TYR A 297 2.74 17.16 -4.15
C TYR A 297 3.04 18.36 -3.24
N GLY A 298 3.08 18.17 -1.93
CA GLY A 298 3.42 19.20 -0.95
C GLY A 298 4.87 19.68 -1.09
N ASN A 299 5.83 18.74 -0.99
CA ASN A 299 7.25 19.08 -0.91
C ASN A 299 8.18 18.00 -1.53
N GLY A 300 7.75 17.35 -2.61
CA GLY A 300 8.57 16.36 -3.33
C GLY A 300 9.07 15.24 -2.42
N GLN A 301 10.30 14.79 -2.64
CA GLN A 301 10.93 13.74 -1.83
C GLN A 301 11.00 14.10 -0.33
N GLN A 302 11.17 15.38 0.00
CA GLN A 302 11.21 15.80 1.39
C GLN A 302 9.85 15.60 2.06
N GLY A 303 8.75 15.95 1.40
CA GLY A 303 7.41 15.71 1.94
C GLY A 303 7.12 14.22 2.20
N VAL A 304 7.62 13.33 1.32
CA VAL A 304 7.52 11.87 1.53
C VAL A 304 8.31 11.44 2.76
N ARG A 305 9.56 11.93 2.93
CA ARG A 305 10.37 11.64 4.12
C ARG A 305 9.73 12.19 5.40
N ASP A 306 9.19 13.40 5.33
CA ASP A 306 8.50 14.02 6.47
C ASP A 306 7.30 13.18 6.92
N LEU A 307 6.52 12.65 5.98
CA LEU A 307 5.40 11.76 6.31
C LEU A 307 5.88 10.43 6.91
N ILE A 308 6.95 9.84 6.40
CA ILE A 308 7.56 8.63 7.00
C ILE A 308 7.97 8.92 8.45
N SER A 309 8.63 10.06 8.70
CA SER A 309 9.04 10.46 10.06
C SER A 309 7.83 10.65 10.99
N VAL A 310 6.77 11.32 10.52
CA VAL A 310 5.54 11.49 11.31
C VAL A 310 4.94 10.15 11.70
N LEU A 311 4.83 9.21 10.75
CA LEU A 311 4.28 7.87 11.04
C LEU A 311 5.17 7.07 11.99
N SER A 312 6.50 7.21 11.88
CA SER A 312 7.47 6.58 12.79
C SER A 312 7.33 7.11 14.22
N ASP A 313 7.30 8.43 14.36
CA ASP A 313 7.20 9.09 15.67
C ASP A 313 5.87 8.74 16.36
N GLU A 314 4.76 8.76 15.61
CA GLU A 314 3.45 8.37 16.13
C GLU A 314 3.37 6.89 16.50
N LEU A 315 3.96 5.99 15.71
CA LEU A 315 4.00 4.55 16.02
C LEU A 315 4.83 4.29 17.28
N ALA A 316 6.01 4.91 17.39
CA ALA A 316 6.86 4.78 18.57
C ALA A 316 6.17 5.29 19.85
N ASP A 317 5.43 6.41 19.76
CA ASP A 317 4.67 6.94 20.88
C ASP A 317 3.59 5.96 21.34
N VAL A 318 2.82 5.40 20.42
CA VAL A 318 1.78 4.41 20.72
C VAL A 318 2.38 3.13 21.30
N MET A 319 3.47 2.61 20.73
CA MET A 319 4.18 1.44 21.27
C MET A 319 4.63 1.68 22.72
N GLY A 320 5.20 2.86 23.01
CA GLY A 320 5.56 3.24 24.37
C GLY A 320 4.38 3.31 25.32
N MET A 321 3.21 3.76 24.87
CA MET A 321 2.00 3.86 25.69
C MET A 321 1.26 2.53 25.86
N CYS A 322 1.51 1.55 24.99
CA CYS A 322 0.91 0.21 25.06
C CYS A 322 1.89 -0.86 25.60
N GLY A 323 3.17 -0.51 25.86
CA GLY A 323 4.15 -1.43 26.45
C GLY A 323 4.86 -2.34 25.43
N ALA A 324 4.77 -2.06 24.12
CA ALA A 324 5.47 -2.80 23.07
C ALA A 324 6.87 -2.23 22.82
N ALA A 325 7.93 -2.98 23.14
CA ALA A 325 9.31 -2.55 22.95
C ALA A 325 9.81 -2.78 21.50
N SER A 326 9.23 -3.72 20.79
CA SER A 326 9.51 -4.04 19.38
C SER A 326 8.22 -4.25 18.62
N ILE A 327 8.29 -4.32 17.29
CA ILE A 327 7.13 -4.65 16.45
C ILE A 327 6.58 -6.04 16.80
N ASP A 328 7.43 -6.98 17.14
CA ASP A 328 7.05 -8.36 17.49
C ASP A 328 6.30 -8.47 18.83
N ASP A 329 6.34 -7.43 19.67
CA ASP A 329 5.59 -7.38 20.93
C ASP A 329 4.13 -6.93 20.73
N ILE A 330 3.78 -6.45 19.54
CA ILE A 330 2.43 -5.93 19.25
C ILE A 330 1.50 -7.11 18.97
N ASP A 331 0.43 -7.23 19.76
CA ASP A 331 -0.55 -8.30 19.63
C ASP A 331 -2.01 -7.82 19.77
N GLU A 332 -2.97 -8.71 19.54
CA GLU A 332 -4.40 -8.45 19.58
C GLU A 332 -4.90 -8.05 20.98
N ASP A 333 -4.28 -8.51 22.04
CA ASP A 333 -4.63 -8.17 23.45
C ASP A 333 -4.40 -6.68 23.74
N MET A 334 -3.62 -5.99 22.90
CA MET A 334 -3.41 -4.54 22.97
C MET A 334 -4.58 -3.73 22.38
N LEU A 335 -5.64 -4.41 21.88
CA LEU A 335 -6.83 -3.78 21.32
C LEU A 335 -8.10 -4.15 22.11
N THR A 336 -9.10 -3.26 22.00
CA THR A 336 -10.49 -3.50 22.43
C THR A 336 -11.44 -2.94 21.36
N TRP A 337 -12.53 -3.66 21.04
CA TRP A 337 -13.54 -3.25 20.07
C TRP A 337 -14.97 -3.59 20.51
#